data_74ed3ca1ab238b8835a018c194fa3854
#
_entry.id   74ed3ca1ab238b8835a018c194fa3854
#
_cell.length_a   1.000
_cell.length_b   1.000
_cell.length_c   1.000
_cell.angle_alpha   90.00
_cell.angle_beta   90.00
_cell.angle_gamma   90.00
#
_symmetry.space_group_name_H-M   'P 1'
#
loop_
_entity.id
_entity.type
_entity.pdbx_description
1 polymer ?
#
loop_
_entity_poly.entity_id
_entity_poly.type
_entity_poly.pdbx_seq_one_letter_code
_entity_poly.pdbx_strand_id
1 'polypeptide(L)'
;MFIQNSCTPVDLTAVNADLWIENSYVPQGWQLSSRHIITGVPVNQWTIALPEGVCVDIVPVGDKEWAVRHYGMNDAFRGSLTATDTHFLEKPFTQWMSERNLTLEDFNGTNTNDLQAAGIFPVVTNVEEMGQVLRWMVSEARLEAGKEIWKHATRLSADEIASQANLKRLYAQREEFTRQNWVSLARNYEKSVFYQLDLQHAADEFVRLDLDAPDELPEEAQLMSRIHNHMLRSRINSRKGTDGDAERLMAFELLRDGLLGEISNQNSLPQLNVYSDQIVWGRSPVRIDVAGGWTDTPPYSLYSGGNVVNLAIELNGQP
;
A
#
# COMPACT_ATOMS: atom_id res chain seq x y z
N MET A 1 5.97 -9.11 -7.78
CA MET A 1 5.60 -8.71 -6.40
C MET A 1 4.56 -7.61 -6.47
N PHE A 2 3.46 -7.74 -5.72
CA PHE A 2 2.39 -6.75 -5.60
C PHE A 2 2.10 -6.52 -4.11
N ILE A 3 2.16 -5.26 -3.65
CA ILE A 3 1.88 -4.89 -2.27
C ILE A 3 0.92 -3.70 -2.30
N GLN A 4 -0.25 -3.86 -1.71
CA GLN A 4 -1.28 -2.83 -1.67
C GLN A 4 -1.82 -2.66 -0.25
N ASN A 5 -1.94 -1.39 0.17
CA ASN A 5 -2.58 -1.01 1.43
C ASN A 5 -2.12 -1.85 2.62
N SER A 6 -0.81 -2.06 2.74
CA SER A 6 -0.19 -2.97 3.71
C SER A 6 1.03 -2.34 4.36
N CYS A 7 1.39 -2.84 5.53
CA CYS A 7 2.62 -2.49 6.21
C CYS A 7 3.52 -3.73 6.26
N THR A 8 4.68 -3.67 5.61
CA THR A 8 5.57 -4.82 5.42
C THR A 8 6.98 -4.57 5.93
N PRO A 9 7.19 -4.55 7.27
CA PRO A 9 8.54 -4.47 7.85
C PRO A 9 9.43 -5.67 7.55
N VAL A 10 8.87 -6.76 7.03
CA VAL A 10 9.59 -7.95 6.61
C VAL A 10 10.62 -7.63 5.52
N ASP A 11 11.79 -8.28 5.60
CA ASP A 11 12.81 -8.16 4.56
C ASP A 11 12.37 -8.86 3.27
N LEU A 12 12.14 -8.07 2.23
CA LEU A 12 11.77 -8.56 0.91
C LEU A 12 12.99 -8.56 -0.01
N THR A 13 13.26 -9.69 -0.63
CA THR A 13 14.38 -9.89 -1.54
C THR A 13 13.91 -10.24 -2.94
N ALA A 14 14.82 -10.26 -3.91
CA ALA A 14 14.53 -10.70 -5.28
C ALA A 14 14.05 -12.16 -5.38
N VAL A 15 14.31 -12.96 -4.35
CA VAL A 15 13.84 -14.37 -4.28
C VAL A 15 12.36 -14.47 -3.99
N ASN A 16 11.72 -13.42 -3.45
CA ASN A 16 10.29 -13.36 -3.17
C ASN A 16 9.49 -13.09 -4.46
N ALA A 17 9.59 -13.97 -5.44
CA ALA A 17 8.81 -13.89 -6.66
C ALA A 17 7.34 -14.28 -6.40
N ASP A 18 6.42 -13.76 -7.23
CA ASP A 18 4.99 -14.08 -7.18
C ASP A 18 4.36 -13.85 -5.79
N LEU A 19 4.72 -12.72 -5.17
CA LEU A 19 4.22 -12.30 -3.88
C LEU A 19 3.10 -11.27 -4.06
N TRP A 20 1.96 -11.54 -3.42
CA TRP A 20 0.80 -10.63 -3.33
C TRP A 20 0.49 -10.38 -1.85
N ILE A 21 0.56 -9.13 -1.40
CA ILE A 21 0.20 -8.73 -0.03
C ILE A 21 -0.84 -7.61 -0.11
N GLU A 22 -1.99 -7.82 0.53
CA GLU A 22 -3.06 -6.84 0.54
C GLU A 22 -3.68 -6.73 1.94
N ASN A 23 -3.95 -5.49 2.39
CA ASN A 23 -4.59 -5.19 3.68
C ASN A 23 -3.96 -5.95 4.86
N SER A 24 -2.63 -6.02 4.91
CA SER A 24 -1.92 -6.91 5.83
C SER A 24 -0.76 -6.21 6.52
N TYR A 25 -0.51 -6.62 7.76
CA TYR A 25 0.71 -6.32 8.48
C TYR A 25 1.62 -7.56 8.49
N VAL A 26 2.77 -7.47 7.85
CA VAL A 26 3.76 -8.57 7.77
C VAL A 26 5.04 -8.15 8.48
N PRO A 27 5.22 -8.49 9.77
CA PRO A 27 6.35 -8.03 10.58
C PRO A 27 7.67 -8.68 10.17
N GLN A 28 8.77 -8.11 10.66
CA GLN A 28 10.14 -8.57 10.38
C GLN A 28 10.39 -10.04 10.78
N GLY A 29 9.62 -10.57 11.72
CA GLY A 29 9.74 -11.98 12.14
C GLY A 29 9.24 -13.02 11.11
N TRP A 30 8.63 -12.59 10.02
CA TRP A 30 8.20 -13.54 8.99
C TRP A 30 9.34 -13.89 8.04
N GLN A 31 9.39 -15.16 7.68
CA GLN A 31 10.28 -15.68 6.65
C GLN A 31 9.43 -16.10 5.46
N LEU A 32 9.54 -15.33 4.37
CA LEU A 32 8.80 -15.57 3.14
C LEU A 32 9.70 -16.24 2.11
N SER A 33 9.16 -17.19 1.40
CA SER A 33 9.76 -17.75 0.19
C SER A 33 9.12 -17.12 -1.06
N SER A 34 8.65 -17.89 -2.01
CA SER A 34 7.96 -17.41 -3.21
C SER A 34 6.52 -17.94 -3.29
N ARG A 35 5.73 -17.35 -4.16
CA ARG A 35 4.35 -17.77 -4.46
C ARG A 35 3.42 -17.70 -3.24
N HIS A 36 3.28 -16.50 -2.67
CA HIS A 36 2.37 -16.24 -1.57
C HIS A 36 1.29 -15.24 -1.92
N ILE A 37 0.08 -15.46 -1.39
CA ILE A 37 -0.99 -14.48 -1.28
C ILE A 37 -1.25 -14.29 0.22
N ILE A 38 -1.06 -13.06 0.71
CA ILE A 38 -1.23 -12.72 2.13
C ILE A 38 -2.24 -11.59 2.23
N THR A 39 -3.39 -11.88 2.84
CA THR A 39 -4.51 -10.94 2.92
C THR A 39 -5.10 -10.88 4.33
N GLY A 40 -5.56 -9.69 4.72
CA GLY A 40 -6.32 -9.49 5.94
C GLY A 40 -5.56 -9.65 7.26
N VAL A 41 -4.25 -9.82 7.24
CA VAL A 41 -3.44 -10.07 8.46
C VAL A 41 -3.42 -8.81 9.33
N PRO A 42 -3.91 -8.87 10.59
CA PRO A 42 -3.90 -7.73 11.50
C PRO A 42 -2.48 -7.38 11.97
N VAL A 43 -2.34 -6.23 12.63
CA VAL A 43 -1.08 -5.85 13.29
C VAL A 43 -0.69 -6.93 14.32
N ASN A 44 0.53 -7.45 14.20
CA ASN A 44 1.01 -8.58 14.98
C ASN A 44 2.54 -8.53 15.19
N GLN A 45 3.04 -9.45 16.04
CA GLN A 45 4.48 -9.66 16.28
C GLN A 45 4.89 -11.11 16.03
N TRP A 46 4.18 -11.81 15.15
CA TRP A 46 4.41 -13.22 14.92
C TRP A 46 5.74 -13.49 14.23
N THR A 47 6.33 -14.62 14.56
CA THR A 47 7.45 -15.20 13.84
C THR A 47 6.95 -16.44 13.10
N ILE A 48 6.86 -16.37 11.79
CA ILE A 48 6.30 -17.44 10.94
C ILE A 48 7.22 -17.67 9.75
N ALA A 49 7.54 -18.94 9.47
CA ALA A 49 8.13 -19.34 8.21
C ALA A 49 7.04 -19.90 7.29
N LEU A 50 6.77 -19.23 6.17
CA LEU A 50 5.82 -19.68 5.17
C LEU A 50 6.54 -20.55 4.13
N PRO A 51 6.17 -21.84 4.01
CA PRO A 51 6.63 -22.68 2.91
C PRO A 51 6.17 -22.12 1.54
N GLU A 52 6.93 -22.39 0.50
CA GLU A 52 6.59 -21.96 -0.85
C GLU A 52 5.17 -22.37 -1.25
N GLY A 53 4.46 -21.48 -1.92
CA GLY A 53 3.09 -21.70 -2.39
C GLY A 53 2.01 -21.61 -1.31
N VAL A 54 2.35 -21.37 -0.04
CA VAL A 54 1.36 -21.23 1.03
C VAL A 54 0.79 -19.82 1.05
N CYS A 55 -0.53 -19.73 1.02
CA CYS A 55 -1.31 -18.49 1.09
C CYS A 55 -1.99 -18.36 2.46
N VAL A 56 -2.09 -17.12 2.95
CA VAL A 56 -2.69 -16.79 4.25
C VAL A 56 -3.75 -15.73 4.04
N ASP A 57 -4.95 -15.98 4.54
CA ASP A 57 -6.07 -15.05 4.50
C ASP A 57 -6.76 -15.03 5.87
N ILE A 58 -6.70 -13.90 6.54
CA ILE A 58 -7.35 -13.70 7.83
C ILE A 58 -8.65 -12.96 7.61
N VAL A 59 -9.77 -13.66 7.82
CA VAL A 59 -11.10 -13.14 7.54
C VAL A 59 -11.81 -12.78 8.83
N PRO A 60 -12.15 -11.52 9.10
CA PRO A 60 -13.00 -11.17 10.22
C PRO A 60 -14.38 -11.81 10.04
N VAL A 61 -14.84 -12.53 11.07
CA VAL A 61 -16.18 -13.10 11.17
C VAL A 61 -16.80 -12.59 12.47
N GLY A 62 -18.13 -12.54 12.56
CA GLY A 62 -18.77 -12.00 13.76
C GLY A 62 -18.28 -10.59 14.16
N ASP A 63 -18.39 -10.26 15.45
CA ASP A 63 -18.01 -8.93 15.97
C ASP A 63 -16.55 -8.81 16.39
N LYS A 64 -15.94 -9.89 16.86
CA LYS A 64 -14.57 -9.88 17.44
C LYS A 64 -13.72 -11.07 17.01
N GLU A 65 -14.24 -11.98 16.22
CA GLU A 65 -13.60 -13.22 15.80
C GLU A 65 -12.95 -13.06 14.43
N TRP A 66 -11.97 -13.91 14.16
CA TRP A 66 -11.34 -14.09 12.85
C TRP A 66 -11.24 -15.55 12.49
N ALA A 67 -11.62 -15.90 11.27
CA ALA A 67 -11.30 -17.19 10.68
C ALA A 67 -9.86 -17.15 10.14
N VAL A 68 -9.04 -18.10 10.55
CA VAL A 68 -7.64 -18.25 10.10
C VAL A 68 -7.64 -19.18 8.89
N ARG A 69 -7.79 -18.61 7.70
CA ARG A 69 -7.81 -19.36 6.44
C ARG A 69 -6.42 -19.37 5.79
N HIS A 70 -5.99 -20.53 5.35
CA HIS A 70 -4.74 -20.72 4.64
C HIS A 70 -4.93 -21.85 3.64
N TYR A 71 -4.21 -21.82 2.53
CA TYR A 71 -4.35 -22.76 1.43
C TYR A 71 -3.07 -22.78 0.58
N GLY A 72 -2.89 -23.80 -0.23
CA GLY A 72 -1.84 -23.82 -1.25
C GLY A 72 -2.29 -23.07 -2.50
N MET A 73 -1.39 -22.35 -3.14
CA MET A 73 -1.67 -21.53 -4.32
C MET A 73 -2.28 -22.36 -5.47
N ASN A 74 -1.89 -23.64 -5.58
CA ASN A 74 -2.41 -24.53 -6.60
C ASN A 74 -3.45 -25.53 -6.08
N ASP A 75 -3.88 -25.43 -4.81
CA ASP A 75 -4.88 -26.33 -4.27
C ASP A 75 -6.22 -26.13 -4.99
N ALA A 76 -6.82 -27.21 -5.49
CA ALA A 76 -8.17 -27.18 -6.04
C ALA A 76 -9.22 -26.94 -4.96
N PHE A 77 -8.84 -27.18 -3.70
CA PHE A 77 -9.64 -27.04 -2.47
C PHE A 77 -10.99 -27.74 -2.52
N ARG A 78 -11.02 -28.90 -3.13
CA ARG A 78 -12.19 -29.78 -3.25
C ARG A 78 -11.75 -31.22 -3.35
N GLY A 79 -12.69 -32.15 -3.11
CA GLY A 79 -12.47 -33.57 -3.21
C GLY A 79 -12.52 -34.26 -1.88
N SER A 80 -12.51 -35.59 -1.90
CA SER A 80 -12.65 -36.41 -0.69
C SER A 80 -11.47 -36.24 0.26
N LEU A 81 -11.74 -36.11 1.55
CA LEU A 81 -10.72 -36.00 2.62
C LEU A 81 -9.76 -37.20 2.63
N THR A 82 -10.15 -38.35 2.06
CA THR A 82 -9.35 -39.59 2.01
C THR A 82 -8.69 -39.83 0.68
N ALA A 83 -8.99 -39.02 -0.34
CA ALA A 83 -8.41 -39.20 -1.67
C ALA A 83 -6.95 -38.69 -1.71
N THR A 84 -6.12 -39.38 -2.47
CA THR A 84 -4.69 -39.07 -2.59
C THR A 84 -4.43 -37.83 -3.43
N ASP A 85 -5.36 -37.45 -4.28
CA ASP A 85 -5.32 -36.27 -5.16
C ASP A 85 -5.98 -35.04 -4.57
N THR A 86 -6.55 -35.12 -3.37
CA THR A 86 -7.03 -33.96 -2.61
C THR A 86 -5.85 -33.29 -1.93
N HIS A 87 -5.53 -32.05 -2.35
CA HIS A 87 -4.40 -31.29 -1.83
C HIS A 87 -4.82 -30.18 -0.89
N PHE A 88 -3.97 -29.93 0.09
CA PHE A 88 -4.04 -28.84 1.04
C PHE A 88 -2.63 -28.39 1.40
N LEU A 89 -2.31 -27.10 1.27
CA LEU A 89 -0.98 -26.55 1.42
C LEU A 89 0.05 -27.21 0.50
N GLU A 90 -0.30 -27.37 -0.78
CA GLU A 90 0.53 -27.98 -1.84
C GLU A 90 0.92 -29.46 -1.60
N LYS A 91 0.27 -30.16 -0.65
CA LYS A 91 0.50 -31.58 -0.34
C LYS A 91 -0.80 -32.36 -0.19
N PRO A 92 -0.80 -33.69 -0.30
CA PRO A 92 -1.97 -34.50 -0.02
C PRO A 92 -2.56 -34.20 1.37
N PHE A 93 -3.86 -34.03 1.46
CA PHE A 93 -4.54 -33.72 2.72
C PHE A 93 -4.30 -34.80 3.79
N THR A 94 -4.27 -36.07 3.38
CA THR A 94 -3.96 -37.18 4.25
C THR A 94 -2.55 -37.10 4.87
N GLN A 95 -1.58 -36.59 4.11
CA GLN A 95 -0.22 -36.32 4.61
C GLN A 95 -0.26 -35.19 5.65
N TRP A 96 -0.94 -34.08 5.36
CA TRP A 96 -1.08 -32.95 6.28
C TRP A 96 -1.70 -33.36 7.61
N MET A 97 -2.74 -34.21 7.59
CA MET A 97 -3.34 -34.79 8.79
C MET A 97 -2.34 -35.66 9.57
N SER A 98 -1.63 -36.56 8.88
CA SER A 98 -0.67 -37.47 9.50
C SER A 98 0.47 -36.73 10.19
N GLU A 99 1.02 -35.68 9.56
CA GLU A 99 2.07 -34.84 10.14
C GLU A 99 1.64 -34.19 11.47
N ARG A 100 0.35 -33.98 11.67
CA ARG A 100 -0.26 -33.32 12.85
C ARG A 100 -0.91 -34.28 13.83
N ASN A 101 -0.78 -35.58 13.59
CA ASN A 101 -1.46 -36.62 14.35
C ASN A 101 -2.97 -36.35 14.46
N LEU A 102 -3.60 -36.07 13.32
CA LEU A 102 -5.05 -35.91 13.19
C LEU A 102 -5.64 -37.13 12.48
N THR A 103 -6.90 -37.42 12.81
CA THR A 103 -7.70 -38.47 12.19
C THR A 103 -8.95 -37.84 11.55
N LEU A 104 -9.67 -38.60 10.75
CA LEU A 104 -10.95 -38.14 10.19
C LEU A 104 -11.98 -37.80 11.29
N GLU A 105 -11.85 -38.40 12.46
CA GLU A 105 -12.73 -38.12 13.60
C GLU A 105 -12.59 -36.68 14.11
N ASP A 106 -11.40 -36.08 13.95
CA ASP A 106 -11.18 -34.69 14.31
C ASP A 106 -11.99 -33.71 13.43
N PHE A 107 -12.53 -34.19 12.29
CA PHE A 107 -13.38 -33.41 11.36
C PHE A 107 -14.84 -33.80 11.43
N ASN A 108 -15.24 -34.68 12.36
CA ASN A 108 -16.58 -35.24 12.55
C ASN A 108 -17.58 -34.22 13.14
N GLY A 109 -17.75 -33.11 12.51
CA GLY A 109 -18.89 -32.18 12.74
C GLY A 109 -19.54 -31.79 11.43
N THR A 110 -18.93 -32.21 10.33
CA THR A 110 -19.40 -31.94 8.98
C THR A 110 -19.90 -33.22 8.33
N ASN A 111 -21.16 -33.25 7.95
CA ASN A 111 -21.78 -34.37 7.21
C ASN A 111 -21.21 -34.56 5.81
N THR A 112 -20.00 -34.12 5.57
CA THR A 112 -19.41 -34.08 4.22
C THR A 112 -18.03 -34.68 4.26
N ASN A 113 -17.71 -35.42 3.21
CA ASN A 113 -16.38 -35.96 2.94
C ASN A 113 -15.60 -35.06 1.96
N ASP A 114 -16.07 -33.84 1.70
CA ASP A 114 -15.45 -32.89 0.77
C ASP A 114 -14.63 -31.85 1.54
N LEU A 115 -13.39 -31.60 1.10
CA LEU A 115 -12.47 -30.67 1.71
C LEU A 115 -13.05 -29.24 1.79
N GLN A 116 -13.80 -28.81 0.76
CA GLN A 116 -14.38 -27.47 0.70
C GLN A 116 -15.41 -27.23 1.81
N ALA A 117 -16.15 -28.27 2.16
CA ALA A 117 -17.21 -28.24 3.18
C ALA A 117 -16.74 -28.71 4.56
N ALA A 118 -15.48 -29.14 4.69
CA ALA A 118 -14.91 -29.57 5.97
C ALA A 118 -14.57 -28.37 6.85
N GLY A 119 -14.90 -28.45 8.15
CA GLY A 119 -14.55 -27.46 9.17
C GLY A 119 -13.08 -27.53 9.52
N ILE A 120 -12.22 -26.84 8.76
CA ILE A 120 -10.76 -26.87 8.89
C ILE A 120 -10.24 -25.60 9.55
N PHE A 121 -10.85 -24.45 9.25
CA PHE A 121 -10.33 -23.14 9.59
C PHE A 121 -10.79 -22.69 10.97
N PRO A 122 -9.89 -22.57 11.95
CA PRO A 122 -10.25 -22.17 13.30
C PRO A 122 -10.70 -20.71 13.35
N VAL A 123 -11.68 -20.46 14.21
CA VAL A 123 -12.15 -19.11 14.55
C VAL A 123 -11.57 -18.75 15.91
N VAL A 124 -10.85 -17.63 15.95
CA VAL A 124 -10.18 -17.14 17.16
C VAL A 124 -10.52 -15.69 17.43
N THR A 125 -10.41 -15.28 18.70
CA THR A 125 -10.69 -13.91 19.15
C THR A 125 -9.44 -13.13 19.52
N ASN A 126 -8.30 -13.82 19.60
CA ASN A 126 -7.03 -13.28 20.08
C ASN A 126 -5.97 -13.35 18.99
N VAL A 127 -5.27 -12.23 18.76
CA VAL A 127 -4.23 -12.12 17.71
C VAL A 127 -3.05 -13.04 18.00
N GLU A 128 -2.69 -13.27 19.27
CA GLU A 128 -1.60 -14.19 19.62
C GLU A 128 -1.97 -15.65 19.36
N GLU A 129 -3.17 -16.07 19.73
CA GLU A 129 -3.69 -17.40 19.41
C GLU A 129 -3.76 -17.64 17.91
N MET A 130 -4.13 -16.61 17.15
CA MET A 130 -4.12 -16.64 15.68
C MET A 130 -2.73 -16.98 15.13
N GLY A 131 -1.68 -16.33 15.64
CA GLY A 131 -0.30 -16.61 15.24
C GLY A 131 0.13 -18.03 15.60
N GLN A 132 -0.23 -18.53 16.78
CA GLN A 132 0.11 -19.89 17.24
C GLN A 132 -0.59 -20.95 16.38
N VAL A 133 -1.88 -20.82 16.14
CA VAL A 133 -2.61 -21.78 15.31
C VAL A 133 -2.18 -21.73 13.85
N LEU A 134 -1.90 -20.55 13.30
CA LEU A 134 -1.40 -20.44 11.94
C LEU A 134 -0.05 -21.12 11.78
N ARG A 135 0.90 -20.87 12.68
CA ARG A 135 2.21 -21.56 12.69
C ARG A 135 2.06 -23.08 12.71
N TRP A 136 1.20 -23.58 13.60
CA TRP A 136 0.94 -25.03 13.67
C TRP A 136 0.35 -25.56 12.36
N MET A 137 -0.58 -24.83 11.76
CA MET A 137 -1.24 -25.30 10.55
C MET A 137 -0.32 -25.26 9.32
N VAL A 138 0.58 -24.28 9.19
CA VAL A 138 1.39 -24.12 7.96
C VAL A 138 2.79 -24.69 8.06
N SER A 139 3.49 -24.59 9.20
CA SER A 139 4.92 -24.94 9.30
C SER A 139 5.29 -25.81 10.50
N GLU A 140 4.74 -25.56 11.68
CA GLU A 140 5.18 -26.18 12.93
C GLU A 140 4.20 -27.24 13.43
N ALA A 141 4.09 -28.35 12.71
CA ALA A 141 3.12 -29.44 12.99
C ALA A 141 3.17 -29.99 14.43
N ARG A 142 4.27 -29.77 15.15
CA ARG A 142 4.47 -30.24 16.54
C ARG A 142 4.22 -29.17 17.60
N LEU A 143 3.73 -27.98 17.22
CA LEU A 143 3.42 -26.90 18.15
C LEU A 143 2.13 -27.21 18.93
N GLU A 144 2.26 -27.80 20.11
CA GLU A 144 1.09 -28.25 20.93
C GLU A 144 0.12 -27.11 21.21
N ALA A 145 0.58 -25.89 21.51
CA ALA A 145 -0.31 -24.76 21.76
C ALA A 145 -1.21 -24.47 20.57
N GLY A 146 -0.68 -24.49 19.35
CA GLY A 146 -1.47 -24.26 18.12
C GLY A 146 -2.47 -25.40 17.88
N LYS A 147 -2.06 -26.65 18.16
CA LYS A 147 -2.95 -27.82 18.06
C LYS A 147 -4.12 -27.75 19.03
N GLU A 148 -3.86 -27.41 20.29
CA GLU A 148 -4.90 -27.26 21.30
C GLU A 148 -5.90 -26.14 20.93
N ILE A 149 -5.40 -24.99 20.45
CA ILE A 149 -6.28 -23.92 19.96
C ILE A 149 -7.16 -24.46 18.82
N TRP A 150 -6.58 -25.13 17.83
CA TRP A 150 -7.33 -25.67 16.69
C TRP A 150 -8.39 -26.70 17.11
N LYS A 151 -8.08 -27.55 18.06
CA LYS A 151 -9.03 -28.58 18.55
C LYS A 151 -10.23 -27.99 19.29
N HIS A 152 -10.03 -26.93 20.06
CA HIS A 152 -11.07 -26.35 20.90
C HIS A 152 -11.81 -25.19 20.22
N ALA A 153 -11.24 -24.60 19.17
CA ALA A 153 -11.91 -23.54 18.42
C ALA A 153 -13.11 -24.05 17.63
N THR A 154 -14.11 -23.20 17.46
CA THR A 154 -15.08 -23.38 16.39
C THR A 154 -14.34 -23.35 15.07
N ARG A 155 -14.64 -24.28 14.17
CA ARG A 155 -13.98 -24.35 12.86
C ARG A 155 -15.00 -24.16 11.75
N LEU A 156 -14.67 -23.33 10.81
CA LEU A 156 -15.49 -23.06 9.62
C LEU A 156 -14.91 -23.78 8.41
N SER A 157 -15.76 -24.14 7.51
CA SER A 157 -15.42 -24.53 6.14
C SER A 157 -15.12 -23.30 5.27
N ALA A 158 -14.61 -23.50 4.09
CA ALA A 158 -14.40 -22.42 3.11
C ALA A 158 -15.72 -21.73 2.73
N ASP A 159 -16.79 -22.51 2.56
CA ASP A 159 -18.12 -22.01 2.22
C ASP A 159 -18.73 -21.18 3.37
N GLU A 160 -18.58 -21.65 4.60
CA GLU A 160 -19.07 -20.93 5.78
C GLU A 160 -18.35 -19.61 6.00
N ILE A 161 -17.02 -19.55 5.78
CA ILE A 161 -16.26 -18.30 5.87
C ILE A 161 -16.82 -17.29 4.88
N ALA A 162 -17.08 -17.67 3.63
CA ALA A 162 -17.61 -16.78 2.61
C ALA A 162 -18.97 -16.17 3.02
N SER A 163 -19.82 -16.96 3.70
CA SER A 163 -21.13 -16.50 4.15
C SER A 163 -21.10 -15.68 5.46
N GLN A 164 -20.07 -15.86 6.30
CA GLN A 164 -19.95 -15.23 7.61
C GLN A 164 -18.97 -14.05 7.67
N ALA A 165 -18.28 -13.76 6.56
CA ALA A 165 -17.33 -12.67 6.48
C ALA A 165 -17.96 -11.32 6.88
N ASN A 166 -17.36 -10.63 7.86
CA ASN A 166 -17.81 -9.31 8.29
C ASN A 166 -17.17 -8.22 7.44
N LEU A 167 -17.83 -7.84 6.36
CA LEU A 167 -17.34 -6.83 5.42
C LEU A 167 -17.10 -5.46 6.08
N LYS A 168 -17.89 -5.09 7.09
CA LYS A 168 -17.70 -3.82 7.80
C LYS A 168 -16.34 -3.79 8.50
N ARG A 169 -15.93 -4.89 9.15
CA ARG A 169 -14.63 -5.00 9.81
C ARG A 169 -13.49 -5.05 8.78
N LEU A 170 -13.67 -5.72 7.64
CA LEU A 170 -12.71 -5.70 6.53
C LEU A 170 -12.47 -4.28 6.03
N TYR A 171 -13.52 -3.49 5.80
CA TYR A 171 -13.40 -2.09 5.41
C TYR A 171 -12.71 -1.24 6.47
N ALA A 172 -13.05 -1.42 7.75
CA ALA A 172 -12.41 -0.70 8.85
C ALA A 172 -10.90 -0.98 8.92
N GLN A 173 -10.50 -2.24 8.76
CA GLN A 173 -9.08 -2.62 8.70
C GLN A 173 -8.37 -1.99 7.50
N ARG A 174 -9.02 -1.98 6.33
CA ARG A 174 -8.51 -1.35 5.13
C ARG A 174 -8.28 0.15 5.32
N GLU A 175 -9.22 0.84 5.94
CA GLU A 175 -9.09 2.27 6.24
C GLU A 175 -7.96 2.55 7.23
N GLU A 176 -7.77 1.71 8.22
CA GLU A 176 -6.67 1.86 9.18
C GLU A 176 -5.31 1.72 8.49
N PHE A 177 -5.12 0.75 7.61
CA PHE A 177 -3.88 0.64 6.82
C PHE A 177 -3.71 1.81 5.86
N THR A 178 -4.78 2.29 5.23
CA THR A 178 -4.73 3.49 4.39
C THR A 178 -4.28 4.70 5.19
N ARG A 179 -4.81 4.90 6.40
CA ARG A 179 -4.42 5.96 7.33
C ARG A 179 -2.91 5.91 7.64
N GLN A 180 -2.41 4.74 8.03
CA GLN A 180 -0.99 4.54 8.35
C GLN A 180 -0.08 4.78 7.13
N ASN A 181 -0.53 4.39 5.94
CA ASN A 181 0.23 4.56 4.71
C ASN A 181 0.35 6.03 4.30
N TRP A 182 -0.69 6.84 4.40
CA TRP A 182 -0.62 8.27 4.12
C TRP A 182 0.41 8.97 5.01
N VAL A 183 0.40 8.69 6.31
CA VAL A 183 1.38 9.24 7.26
C VAL A 183 2.80 8.78 6.91
N SER A 184 2.98 7.49 6.60
CA SER A 184 4.28 6.93 6.26
C SER A 184 4.84 7.51 4.96
N LEU A 185 4.00 7.69 3.92
CA LEU A 185 4.41 8.32 2.65
C LEU A 185 4.86 9.76 2.85
N ALA A 186 4.15 10.54 3.66
CA ALA A 186 4.52 11.92 3.96
C ALA A 186 5.83 12.01 4.74
N ARG A 187 6.06 11.11 5.71
CA ARG A 187 7.31 11.07 6.50
C ARG A 187 8.51 10.65 5.67
N ASN A 188 8.33 9.75 4.71
CA ASN A 188 9.41 9.22 3.87
C ASN A 188 9.53 9.98 2.54
N TYR A 189 9.23 11.28 2.52
CA TYR A 189 9.18 12.10 1.30
C TYR A 189 10.45 12.02 0.44
N GLU A 190 11.63 11.83 1.03
CA GLU A 190 12.89 11.68 0.30
C GLU A 190 12.93 10.42 -0.60
N LYS A 191 12.21 9.38 -0.22
CA LYS A 191 12.17 8.07 -0.89
C LYS A 191 10.82 7.78 -1.54
N SER A 192 9.84 8.64 -1.33
CA SER A 192 8.49 8.52 -1.88
C SER A 192 8.24 9.61 -2.92
N VAL A 193 7.18 9.43 -3.68
CA VAL A 193 6.68 10.45 -4.62
C VAL A 193 5.61 11.35 -4.01
N PHE A 194 5.49 11.40 -2.67
CA PHE A 194 4.38 12.03 -1.98
C PHE A 194 4.09 13.46 -2.44
N TYR A 195 5.13 14.31 -2.48
CA TYR A 195 4.97 15.70 -2.93
C TYR A 195 4.90 15.86 -4.46
N GLN A 196 4.92 14.76 -5.22
CA GLN A 196 4.66 14.74 -6.67
C GLN A 196 3.23 14.26 -7.00
N LEU A 197 2.49 13.82 -5.98
CA LEU A 197 1.08 13.41 -6.12
C LEU A 197 0.17 14.64 -6.25
N ASP A 198 -1.08 14.41 -6.58
CA ASP A 198 -2.13 15.43 -6.48
C ASP A 198 -2.34 15.81 -5.00
N LEU A 199 -1.77 16.95 -4.60
CA LEU A 199 -1.85 17.45 -3.23
C LEU A 199 -3.27 17.84 -2.83
N GLN A 200 -4.16 18.08 -3.78
CA GLN A 200 -5.55 18.33 -3.47
C GLN A 200 -6.24 17.06 -3.01
N HIS A 201 -6.07 15.98 -3.74
CA HIS A 201 -6.54 14.66 -3.35
C HIS A 201 -5.91 14.20 -2.04
N ALA A 202 -4.61 14.38 -1.86
CA ALA A 202 -3.91 14.07 -0.61
C ALA A 202 -4.53 14.84 0.58
N ALA A 203 -4.80 16.14 0.44
CA ALA A 203 -5.44 16.93 1.49
C ALA A 203 -6.86 16.44 1.82
N ASP A 204 -7.64 16.06 0.81
CA ASP A 204 -8.97 15.48 1.01
C ASP A 204 -8.91 14.17 1.80
N GLU A 205 -7.94 13.30 1.49
CA GLU A 205 -7.74 12.05 2.22
C GLU A 205 -7.28 12.29 3.67
N PHE A 206 -6.36 13.23 3.92
CA PHE A 206 -5.95 13.59 5.28
C PHE A 206 -7.15 14.06 6.12
N VAL A 207 -8.02 14.89 5.54
CA VAL A 207 -9.23 15.37 6.24
C VAL A 207 -10.24 14.23 6.43
N ARG A 208 -10.50 13.42 5.40
CA ARG A 208 -11.43 12.29 5.46
C ARG A 208 -11.03 11.27 6.54
N LEU A 209 -9.74 11.01 6.68
CA LEU A 209 -9.17 10.06 7.64
C LEU A 209 -8.88 10.68 9.01
N ASP A 210 -9.22 11.96 9.21
CA ASP A 210 -8.92 12.72 10.42
C ASP A 210 -7.44 12.69 10.80
N LEU A 211 -6.55 12.82 9.80
CA LEU A 211 -5.11 12.90 10.02
C LEU A 211 -4.68 14.34 10.26
N ASP A 212 -3.67 14.51 11.10
CA ASP A 212 -3.01 15.80 11.25
C ASP A 212 -2.18 16.15 10.02
N ALA A 213 -2.00 17.44 9.75
CA ALA A 213 -1.10 17.89 8.70
C ALA A 213 0.32 17.37 8.98
N PRO A 214 1.07 16.98 7.95
CA PRO A 214 2.46 16.56 8.12
C PRO A 214 3.29 17.68 8.77
N ASP A 215 4.35 17.29 9.48
CA ASP A 215 5.29 18.24 10.04
C ASP A 215 5.93 19.09 8.93
N GLU A 216 6.43 20.26 9.28
CA GLU A 216 7.20 21.10 8.39
C GLU A 216 8.50 20.38 8.00
N LEU A 217 8.86 20.47 6.71
CA LEU A 217 10.10 19.85 6.23
C LEU A 217 11.33 20.66 6.65
N PRO A 218 12.46 19.99 6.91
CA PRO A 218 13.71 20.66 7.29
C PRO A 218 14.23 21.56 6.16
N GLU A 219 15.08 22.53 6.51
CA GLU A 219 15.63 23.50 5.57
C GLU A 219 16.48 22.86 4.46
N GLU A 220 17.09 21.72 4.74
CA GLU A 220 17.91 20.94 3.80
C GLU A 220 17.08 20.20 2.76
N ALA A 221 15.77 20.08 2.95
CA ALA A 221 14.89 19.43 1.99
C ALA A 221 14.82 20.24 0.68
N GLN A 222 14.56 19.54 -0.42
CA GLN A 222 14.43 20.18 -1.72
C GLN A 222 13.39 21.29 -1.70
N LEU A 223 13.71 22.45 -2.27
CA LEU A 223 12.87 23.64 -2.28
C LEU A 223 11.42 23.35 -2.70
N MET A 224 11.23 22.62 -3.80
CA MET A 224 9.87 22.29 -4.27
C MET A 224 9.12 21.39 -3.32
N SER A 225 9.77 20.46 -2.64
CA SER A 225 9.13 19.63 -1.62
C SER A 225 8.68 20.47 -0.42
N ARG A 226 9.48 21.44 0.01
CA ARG A 226 9.13 22.39 1.08
C ARG A 226 7.92 23.26 0.70
N ILE A 227 7.93 23.79 -0.52
CA ILE A 227 6.81 24.59 -1.06
C ILE A 227 5.52 23.73 -1.06
N HIS A 228 5.59 22.51 -1.59
CA HIS A 228 4.44 21.60 -1.64
C HIS A 228 3.98 21.17 -0.24
N ASN A 229 4.90 21.00 0.72
CA ASN A 229 4.56 20.73 2.11
C ASN A 229 3.70 21.85 2.71
N HIS A 230 4.14 23.11 2.60
CA HIS A 230 3.35 24.25 3.07
C HIS A 230 2.00 24.38 2.34
N MET A 231 1.95 24.11 1.04
CA MET A 231 0.69 24.13 0.29
C MET A 231 -0.28 23.03 0.74
N LEU A 232 0.22 21.83 1.03
CA LEU A 232 -0.59 20.74 1.57
C LEU A 232 -1.14 21.09 2.96
N ARG A 233 -0.27 21.56 3.86
CA ARG A 233 -0.63 22.01 5.22
C ARG A 233 -1.70 23.10 5.17
N SER A 234 -1.52 24.12 4.32
CA SER A 234 -2.50 25.17 4.08
C SER A 234 -3.87 24.60 3.70
N ARG A 235 -3.91 23.64 2.77
CA ARG A 235 -5.15 23.02 2.30
C ARG A 235 -5.84 22.19 3.38
N ILE A 236 -5.08 21.39 4.12
CA ILE A 236 -5.62 20.60 5.24
C ILE A 236 -6.22 21.54 6.29
N ASN A 237 -5.48 22.57 6.69
CA ASN A 237 -5.92 23.55 7.68
C ASN A 237 -7.21 24.24 7.24
N SER A 238 -7.25 24.75 6.00
CA SER A 238 -8.44 25.42 5.46
C SER A 238 -9.66 24.50 5.44
N ARG A 239 -9.51 23.23 5.07
CA ARG A 239 -10.60 22.25 5.06
C ARG A 239 -11.06 21.83 6.45
N LYS A 240 -10.16 21.81 7.44
CA LYS A 240 -10.49 21.60 8.84
C LYS A 240 -11.10 22.85 9.51
N GLY A 241 -11.23 23.95 8.79
CA GLY A 241 -11.79 25.21 9.29
C GLY A 241 -10.81 26.02 10.15
N THR A 242 -9.51 25.73 10.06
CA THR A 242 -8.44 26.49 10.69
C THR A 242 -7.75 27.41 9.67
N ASP A 243 -6.94 28.36 10.15
CA ASP A 243 -6.23 29.29 9.27
C ASP A 243 -5.11 28.57 8.49
N GLY A 244 -5.27 28.52 7.18
CA GLY A 244 -4.26 28.00 6.25
C GLY A 244 -3.43 29.09 5.54
N ASP A 245 -3.74 30.38 5.80
CA ASP A 245 -3.12 31.48 5.06
C ASP A 245 -1.65 31.68 5.43
N ALA A 246 -1.27 31.45 6.69
CA ALA A 246 0.14 31.52 7.12
C ALA A 246 1.02 30.51 6.36
N GLU A 247 0.56 29.29 6.22
CA GLU A 247 1.26 28.25 5.46
C GLU A 247 1.35 28.60 3.95
N ARG A 248 0.28 29.17 3.41
CA ARG A 248 0.27 29.63 2.02
C ARG A 248 1.29 30.74 1.79
N LEU A 249 1.38 31.71 2.69
CA LEU A 249 2.36 32.80 2.60
C LEU A 249 3.78 32.25 2.66
N MET A 250 4.09 31.30 3.53
CA MET A 250 5.41 30.65 3.60
C MET A 250 5.76 29.95 2.27
N ALA A 251 4.82 29.28 1.64
CA ALA A 251 5.05 28.66 0.32
C ALA A 251 5.45 29.71 -0.74
N PHE A 252 4.77 30.86 -0.76
CA PHE A 252 5.10 31.94 -1.68
C PHE A 252 6.42 32.64 -1.36
N GLU A 253 6.77 32.81 -0.09
CA GLU A 253 8.06 33.35 0.32
C GLU A 253 9.21 32.45 -0.11
N LEU A 254 9.10 31.15 0.12
CA LEU A 254 10.08 30.16 -0.35
C LEU A 254 10.25 30.19 -1.87
N LEU A 255 9.16 30.27 -2.62
CA LEU A 255 9.20 30.38 -4.07
C LEU A 255 9.90 31.67 -4.52
N ARG A 256 9.53 32.82 -3.93
CA ARG A 256 10.15 34.12 -4.20
C ARG A 256 11.65 34.08 -3.95
N ASP A 257 12.05 33.57 -2.79
CA ASP A 257 13.46 33.57 -2.39
C ASP A 257 14.30 32.61 -3.25
N GLY A 258 13.72 31.47 -3.64
CA GLY A 258 14.32 30.55 -4.60
C GLY A 258 14.57 31.22 -5.99
N LEU A 259 13.54 31.91 -6.51
CA LEU A 259 13.67 32.63 -7.78
C LEU A 259 14.70 33.78 -7.72
N LEU A 260 14.72 34.53 -6.63
CA LEU A 260 15.70 35.62 -6.43
C LEU A 260 17.11 35.07 -6.28
N GLY A 261 17.27 33.93 -5.62
CA GLY A 261 18.57 33.24 -5.48
C GLY A 261 19.15 32.82 -6.85
N GLU A 262 18.31 32.25 -7.70
CA GLU A 262 18.72 31.87 -9.07
C GLU A 262 19.10 33.08 -9.91
N ILE A 263 18.33 34.17 -9.86
CA ILE A 263 18.60 35.40 -10.59
C ILE A 263 19.91 36.04 -10.09
N SER A 264 20.15 36.03 -8.79
CA SER A 264 21.37 36.62 -8.20
C SER A 264 22.65 35.85 -8.57
N ASN A 265 22.54 34.54 -8.80
CA ASN A 265 23.64 33.69 -9.23
C ASN A 265 23.97 33.84 -10.74
N GLN A 266 23.05 34.36 -11.53
CA GLN A 266 23.25 34.66 -12.95
C GLN A 266 23.81 36.07 -13.18
N ASN A 267 24.94 36.39 -12.57
CA ASN A 267 25.62 37.70 -12.70
C ASN A 267 26.30 37.92 -14.08
N SER A 268 25.72 37.44 -15.15
CA SER A 268 26.14 37.85 -16.48
C SER A 268 25.27 39.03 -16.92
N LEU A 269 25.79 40.24 -16.76
CA LEU A 269 25.21 41.39 -17.43
C LEU A 269 25.11 41.08 -18.94
N PRO A 270 23.96 41.35 -19.58
CA PRO A 270 23.84 41.20 -21.02
C PRO A 270 24.95 41.98 -21.70
N GLN A 271 25.84 41.30 -22.38
CA GLN A 271 26.87 41.96 -23.16
C GLN A 271 26.44 42.03 -24.62
N LEU A 272 26.45 43.21 -25.17
CA LEU A 272 26.20 43.38 -26.58
C LEU A 272 27.47 42.97 -27.36
N ASN A 273 27.51 41.74 -27.87
CA ASN A 273 28.61 41.20 -28.66
C ASN A 273 28.41 41.41 -30.17
N VAL A 274 27.70 42.46 -30.55
CA VAL A 274 27.39 42.77 -31.94
C VAL A 274 27.94 44.15 -32.25
N TYR A 275 28.68 44.25 -33.33
CA TYR A 275 29.15 45.57 -33.82
C TYR A 275 28.01 46.37 -34.42
N SER A 276 28.12 47.69 -34.43
CA SER A 276 27.07 48.61 -34.85
C SER A 276 26.66 48.48 -36.32
N ASP A 277 27.48 47.82 -37.12
CA ASP A 277 27.27 47.57 -38.57
C ASP A 277 26.82 46.12 -38.85
N GLN A 278 26.62 45.31 -37.83
CA GLN A 278 26.17 43.94 -37.96
C GLN A 278 24.64 43.84 -37.80
N ILE A 279 24.04 42.99 -38.64
CA ILE A 279 22.64 42.60 -38.54
C ILE A 279 22.60 41.21 -37.98
N VAL A 280 21.85 41.03 -36.88
CA VAL A 280 21.63 39.73 -36.26
C VAL A 280 20.27 39.22 -36.71
N TRP A 281 20.27 38.05 -37.31
CA TRP A 281 19.07 37.30 -37.65
C TRP A 281 18.84 36.21 -36.63
N GLY A 282 17.77 36.36 -35.81
CA GLY A 282 17.30 35.29 -34.91
C GLY A 282 16.19 34.47 -35.58
N ARG A 283 16.31 33.15 -35.50
CA ARG A 283 15.29 32.22 -35.98
C ARG A 283 14.88 31.35 -34.83
N SER A 284 13.59 31.30 -34.54
CA SER A 284 13.01 30.42 -33.53
C SER A 284 11.73 29.82 -34.05
N PRO A 285 11.40 28.57 -33.69
CA PRO A 285 10.12 27.97 -34.02
C PRO A 285 8.98 28.77 -33.38
N VAL A 286 7.86 28.86 -34.08
CA VAL A 286 6.65 29.48 -33.55
C VAL A 286 5.87 28.42 -32.77
N ARG A 287 5.45 28.79 -31.55
CA ARG A 287 4.61 27.95 -30.71
C ARG A 287 3.23 28.55 -30.62
N ILE A 288 2.21 27.73 -30.85
CA ILE A 288 0.81 28.08 -30.58
C ILE A 288 0.34 27.30 -29.36
N ASP A 289 -0.05 27.98 -28.31
CA ASP A 289 -0.67 27.39 -27.14
C ASP A 289 -2.15 27.16 -27.45
N VAL A 290 -2.52 25.89 -27.58
CA VAL A 290 -3.89 25.48 -27.92
C VAL A 290 -4.78 25.53 -26.68
N ALA A 291 -4.24 25.16 -25.54
CA ALA A 291 -4.96 25.18 -24.26
C ALA A 291 -3.96 25.30 -23.09
N GLY A 292 -4.38 25.94 -22.03
CA GLY A 292 -3.69 25.96 -20.75
C GLY A 292 -2.44 26.84 -20.65
N GLY A 293 -2.20 27.75 -21.58
CA GLY A 293 -0.94 28.52 -21.71
C GLY A 293 -0.49 29.34 -20.51
N TRP A 294 -1.31 29.54 -19.50
CA TRP A 294 -0.95 30.19 -18.24
C TRP A 294 -1.14 29.33 -17.01
N THR A 295 -1.57 28.08 -17.17
CA THR A 295 -1.81 27.18 -16.05
C THR A 295 -0.54 26.64 -15.42
N ASP A 296 0.59 26.72 -16.09
CA ASP A 296 1.93 26.39 -15.61
C ASP A 296 2.59 27.52 -14.82
N THR A 297 1.94 28.67 -14.72
CA THR A 297 2.47 29.87 -14.06
C THR A 297 1.95 29.99 -12.63
N PRO A 298 2.82 30.26 -11.63
CA PRO A 298 2.37 30.63 -10.28
C PRO A 298 1.48 31.89 -10.28
N PRO A 299 0.47 31.96 -9.41
CA PRO A 299 0.15 31.03 -8.33
C PRO A 299 -0.71 29.83 -8.76
N TYR A 300 -1.25 29.77 -9.94
CA TYR A 300 -2.19 28.73 -10.37
C TYR A 300 -1.56 27.32 -10.30
N SER A 301 -0.33 27.17 -10.83
CA SER A 301 0.38 25.89 -10.83
C SER A 301 0.65 25.34 -9.43
N LEU A 302 0.77 26.20 -8.42
CA LEU A 302 0.95 25.79 -7.01
C LEU A 302 -0.36 25.25 -6.39
N TYR A 303 -1.52 25.69 -6.91
CA TYR A 303 -2.83 25.27 -6.35
C TYR A 303 -3.38 24.01 -7.00
N SER A 304 -3.24 23.90 -8.31
CA SER A 304 -4.00 22.91 -9.08
C SER A 304 -3.13 22.10 -10.03
N GLY A 305 -1.82 22.37 -10.06
CA GLY A 305 -0.99 21.94 -11.17
C GLY A 305 -1.34 22.68 -12.46
N GLY A 306 -0.51 22.54 -13.48
CA GLY A 306 -0.77 23.17 -14.79
C GLY A 306 -0.50 22.17 -15.91
N ASN A 307 -1.40 22.15 -16.89
CA ASN A 307 -1.20 21.40 -18.11
C ASN A 307 -1.28 22.35 -19.30
N VAL A 308 -0.26 22.33 -20.14
CA VAL A 308 -0.20 23.16 -21.37
C VAL A 308 -0.16 22.22 -22.57
N VAL A 309 -1.05 22.47 -23.52
CA VAL A 309 -1.00 21.82 -24.83
C VAL A 309 -0.59 22.85 -25.84
N ASN A 310 0.58 22.65 -26.44
CA ASN A 310 1.08 23.53 -27.48
C ASN A 310 1.51 22.77 -28.74
N LEU A 311 1.55 23.50 -29.86
CA LEU A 311 2.01 23.02 -31.15
C LEU A 311 3.20 23.88 -31.56
N ALA A 312 4.32 23.24 -31.86
CA ALA A 312 5.40 23.88 -32.62
C ALA A 312 5.00 23.86 -34.10
N ILE A 313 5.05 24.99 -34.74
CA ILE A 313 4.72 25.11 -36.16
C ILE A 313 5.86 25.66 -36.96
N GLU A 314 5.97 25.20 -38.19
CA GLU A 314 6.87 25.77 -39.19
C GLU A 314 6.06 26.71 -40.08
N LEU A 315 6.59 27.94 -40.26
CA LEU A 315 5.99 28.86 -41.21
C LEU A 315 6.67 28.69 -42.56
N ASN A 316 5.87 28.37 -43.59
CA ASN A 316 6.34 28.14 -44.95
C ASN A 316 7.37 27.00 -45.11
N GLY A 317 7.20 25.92 -44.35
CA GLY A 317 8.08 24.75 -44.42
C GLY A 317 9.51 24.99 -43.94
N GLN A 318 9.66 25.98 -43.04
CA GLN A 318 10.93 26.29 -42.41
C GLN A 318 10.74 26.43 -40.90
N PRO A 319 11.64 25.81 -40.05
CA PRO A 319 11.57 25.92 -38.62
C PRO A 319 11.66 27.32 -38.08
#